data_25a8aeb59dff3eaa514ae05cdcd518bf
#
_entry.id   25a8aeb59dff3eaa514ae05cdcd518bf
#
_cell.length_a   1.000
_cell.length_b   1.000
_cell.length_c   1.000
_cell.angle_alpha   90.00
_cell.angle_beta   90.00
_cell.angle_gamma   90.00
#
_symmetry.space_group_name_H-M   'P 1'
#
loop_
_entity.id
_entity.type
_entity.pdbx_description
1 polymer ?
#
loop_
_entity_poly.entity_id
_entity_poly.type
_entity_poly.pdbx_seq_one_letter_code
_entity_poly.pdbx_strand_id
1 'polypeptide(L)'
;EQQTLMRWLHNGAPLPKAQPLPDALLKRADKFEAWLNGNSNKAQLSARYIYEHLFTSHLYFEEFSEEGVTPQFFNLVRSLTPPGEPLDVVATRRPFDHPGTDRVWYRLQPVTSTIVSKTHQPYAINDDLMAKWNAWFVEAEFDVPELPSYKPEVAANPLTAFTLMPVNTRYRFMLERAQNTIMGYIKGPVCRGQVALNVINDRFWVFFVDPEVATSEKLNRFYASQKENLHLPAEQDSTALAVSWVKYAEHQGDYLRARTDFMNDTFRQGQHLSLKSIWDGDGNNTNA
;
A
#
# COMPACT_ATOMS: atom_id res chain seq x y z
N GLU A 1 15.91 35.18 -11.55
CA GLU A 1 15.80 34.13 -10.51
C GLU A 1 16.63 34.50 -9.27
N GLN A 2 17.95 34.71 -9.36
CA GLN A 2 18.81 35.06 -8.23
C GLN A 2 18.35 36.32 -7.50
N GLN A 3 18.01 37.40 -8.21
CA GLN A 3 17.52 38.64 -7.63
C GLN A 3 16.14 38.45 -6.95
N THR A 4 15.30 37.59 -7.49
CA THR A 4 13.99 37.26 -6.90
C THR A 4 14.18 36.52 -5.58
N LEU A 5 15.09 35.54 -5.54
CA LEU A 5 15.43 34.81 -4.33
C LEU A 5 16.03 35.71 -3.26
N MET A 6 17.00 36.58 -3.64
CA MET A 6 17.61 37.52 -2.71
C MET A 6 16.59 38.49 -2.12
N ARG A 7 15.65 38.99 -2.93
CA ARG A 7 14.58 39.86 -2.47
C ARG A 7 13.64 39.15 -1.52
N TRP A 8 13.28 37.88 -1.80
CA TRP A 8 12.44 37.07 -0.94
C TRP A 8 13.12 36.83 0.41
N LEU A 9 14.40 36.45 0.43
CA LEU A 9 15.19 36.30 1.65
C LEU A 9 15.30 37.60 2.44
N HIS A 10 15.57 38.73 1.76
CA HIS A 10 15.65 40.04 2.41
C HIS A 10 14.32 40.47 3.07
N ASN A 11 13.20 40.03 2.51
CA ASN A 11 11.86 40.30 3.06
C ASN A 11 11.47 39.30 4.15
N GLY A 12 12.38 38.52 4.72
CA GLY A 12 12.12 37.56 5.78
C GLY A 12 11.56 36.23 5.30
N ALA A 13 11.78 35.90 4.02
CA ALA A 13 11.36 34.63 3.42
C ALA A 13 9.88 34.26 3.68
N PRO A 14 8.92 35.17 3.43
CA PRO A 14 7.53 34.92 3.77
C PRO A 14 7.01 33.70 3.00
N LEU A 15 6.39 32.76 3.72
CA LEU A 15 5.69 31.66 3.09
C LEU A 15 4.41 32.16 2.42
N PRO A 16 4.03 31.64 1.26
CA PRO A 16 2.74 31.93 0.68
C PRO A 16 1.63 31.53 1.68
N LYS A 17 0.61 32.38 1.80
CA LYS A 17 -0.58 32.02 2.59
C LYS A 17 -1.19 30.77 1.96
N ALA A 18 -1.39 29.73 2.77
CA ALA A 18 -2.13 28.56 2.33
C ALA A 18 -3.53 29.00 1.87
N GLN A 19 -3.87 28.66 0.64
CA GLN A 19 -5.25 28.89 0.17
C GLN A 19 -6.14 27.82 0.80
N PRO A 20 -7.35 28.19 1.26
CA PRO A 20 -8.28 27.19 1.77
C PRO A 20 -8.63 26.22 0.65
N LEU A 21 -8.73 24.93 1.00
CA LEU A 21 -9.17 23.91 0.07
C LEU A 21 -10.65 24.10 -0.27
N PRO A 22 -11.09 23.73 -1.48
CA PRO A 22 -12.50 23.79 -1.85
C PRO A 22 -13.38 22.96 -0.90
N ASP A 23 -14.54 23.48 -0.51
CA ASP A 23 -15.47 22.80 0.39
C ASP A 23 -15.89 21.41 -0.13
N ALA A 24 -16.05 21.25 -1.45
CA ALA A 24 -16.39 19.97 -2.07
C ALA A 24 -15.29 18.94 -1.85
N LEU A 25 -14.03 19.35 -1.99
CA LEU A 25 -12.87 18.47 -1.75
C LEU A 25 -12.76 18.10 -0.26
N LEU A 26 -12.99 19.05 0.65
CA LEU A 26 -13.01 18.76 2.09
C LEU A 26 -14.11 17.76 2.45
N LYS A 27 -15.31 17.93 1.95
CA LYS A 27 -16.42 16.96 2.15
C LYS A 27 -16.08 15.56 1.61
N ARG A 28 -15.36 15.50 0.50
CA ARG A 28 -14.92 14.22 -0.07
C ARG A 28 -13.86 13.55 0.83
N ALA A 29 -12.92 14.34 1.33
CA ALA A 29 -11.92 13.88 2.30
C ALA A 29 -12.58 13.39 3.59
N ASP A 30 -13.53 14.14 4.15
CA ASP A 30 -14.28 13.75 5.35
C ASP A 30 -15.02 12.42 5.15
N LYS A 31 -15.66 12.22 4.00
CA LYS A 31 -16.32 10.95 3.64
C LYS A 31 -15.34 9.79 3.60
N PHE A 32 -14.16 9.99 3.03
CA PHE A 32 -13.10 8.99 2.98
C PHE A 32 -12.55 8.67 4.38
N GLU A 33 -12.28 9.70 5.19
CA GLU A 33 -11.84 9.50 6.58
C GLU A 33 -12.91 8.78 7.42
N ALA A 34 -14.19 9.12 7.25
CA ALA A 34 -15.28 8.43 7.94
C ALA A 34 -15.34 6.94 7.58
N TRP A 35 -15.12 6.61 6.31
CA TRP A 35 -15.06 5.23 5.85
C TRP A 35 -13.88 4.46 6.47
N LEU A 36 -12.69 5.07 6.53
CA LEU A 36 -11.50 4.45 7.13
C LEU A 36 -11.64 4.20 8.64
N ASN A 37 -12.40 5.02 9.35
CA ASN A 37 -12.38 5.07 10.80
C ASN A 37 -13.57 4.38 11.48
N GLY A 38 -14.06 3.28 10.90
CA GLY A 38 -15.08 2.44 11.52
C GLY A 38 -14.64 1.90 12.89
N ASN A 39 -15.62 1.63 13.78
CA ASN A 39 -15.34 1.26 15.17
C ASN A 39 -15.09 -0.23 15.38
N SER A 40 -15.53 -1.10 14.49
CA SER A 40 -15.30 -2.55 14.63
C SER A 40 -13.81 -2.89 14.50
N ASN A 41 -13.36 -3.97 15.16
CA ASN A 41 -12.00 -4.47 14.99
C ASN A 41 -11.66 -4.78 13.53
N LYS A 42 -12.63 -5.30 12.78
CA LYS A 42 -12.50 -5.53 11.34
C LYS A 42 -12.19 -4.25 10.57
N ALA A 43 -12.94 -3.17 10.82
CA ALA A 43 -12.69 -1.88 10.19
C ALA A 43 -11.33 -1.30 10.58
N GLN A 44 -10.95 -1.40 11.86
CA GLN A 44 -9.65 -0.90 12.35
C GLN A 44 -8.49 -1.69 11.76
N LEU A 45 -8.60 -3.01 11.64
CA LEU A 45 -7.57 -3.86 11.01
C LEU A 45 -7.44 -3.53 9.52
N SER A 46 -8.57 -3.34 8.83
CA SER A 46 -8.60 -2.97 7.42
C SER A 46 -7.95 -1.60 7.18
N ALA A 47 -8.29 -0.61 7.99
CA ALA A 47 -7.70 0.72 7.91
C ALA A 47 -6.19 0.71 8.21
N ARG A 48 -5.76 -0.08 9.21
CA ARG A 48 -4.33 -0.30 9.48
C ARG A 48 -3.62 -0.92 8.29
N TYR A 49 -4.21 -1.94 7.66
CA TYR A 49 -3.65 -2.58 6.47
C TYR A 49 -3.49 -1.58 5.32
N ILE A 50 -4.53 -0.82 5.01
CA ILE A 50 -4.51 0.21 3.98
C ILE A 50 -3.42 1.26 4.29
N TYR A 51 -3.38 1.76 5.52
CA TYR A 51 -2.38 2.75 5.94
C TYR A 51 -0.95 2.22 5.80
N GLU A 52 -0.65 1.03 6.30
CA GLU A 52 0.71 0.44 6.24
C GLU A 52 1.19 0.21 4.80
N HIS A 53 0.27 0.16 3.84
CA HIS A 53 0.60 0.04 2.41
C HIS A 53 0.62 1.38 1.66
N LEU A 54 -0.09 2.39 2.13
CA LEU A 54 -0.25 3.66 1.40
C LEU A 54 0.42 4.87 2.08
N PHE A 55 1.07 4.71 3.24
CA PHE A 55 1.65 5.82 3.99
C PHE A 55 2.74 6.61 3.22
N THR A 56 3.35 6.01 2.19
CA THR A 56 4.31 6.69 1.30
C THR A 56 3.66 7.26 0.04
N SER A 57 2.38 7.00 -0.17
CA SER A 57 1.66 7.45 -1.36
C SER A 57 1.08 8.85 -1.15
N HIS A 58 1.04 9.63 -2.21
CA HIS A 58 0.32 10.90 -2.26
C HIS A 58 -1.07 10.63 -2.83
N LEU A 59 -2.07 10.58 -1.95
CA LEU A 59 -3.45 10.34 -2.34
C LEU A 59 -4.07 11.58 -2.96
N TYR A 60 -4.91 11.41 -3.96
CA TYR A 60 -5.72 12.50 -4.52
C TYR A 60 -7.08 11.95 -4.97
N PHE A 61 -8.08 12.81 -5.03
CA PHE A 61 -9.40 12.44 -5.52
C PHE A 61 -9.48 12.77 -7.01
N GLU A 62 -9.72 11.76 -7.82
CA GLU A 62 -9.64 11.85 -9.28
C GLU A 62 -10.66 12.83 -9.86
N GLU A 63 -11.85 12.91 -9.27
CA GLU A 63 -12.90 13.84 -9.66
C GLU A 63 -12.57 15.33 -9.46
N PHE A 64 -11.50 15.63 -8.71
CA PHE A 64 -10.95 16.98 -8.50
C PHE A 64 -9.63 17.19 -9.24
N SER A 65 -9.28 16.31 -10.17
CA SER A 65 -8.11 16.48 -11.03
C SER A 65 -8.54 17.00 -12.40
N GLU A 66 -7.88 18.05 -12.88
CA GLU A 66 -8.08 18.61 -14.20
C GLU A 66 -6.83 18.36 -15.04
N GLU A 67 -7.01 18.13 -16.35
CA GLU A 67 -5.90 17.92 -17.26
C GLU A 67 -4.95 19.14 -17.26
N GLY A 68 -3.67 18.89 -17.03
CA GLY A 68 -2.64 19.94 -16.97
C GLY A 68 -2.56 20.70 -15.65
N VAL A 69 -3.44 20.39 -14.68
CA VAL A 69 -3.42 20.99 -13.33
C VAL A 69 -2.99 19.94 -12.32
N THR A 70 -2.03 20.29 -11.46
CA THR A 70 -1.63 19.42 -10.36
C THR A 70 -2.74 19.33 -9.32
N PRO A 71 -3.31 18.15 -9.04
CA PRO A 71 -4.36 18.02 -8.04
C PRO A 71 -3.83 18.29 -6.62
N GLN A 72 -4.71 18.56 -5.67
CA GLN A 72 -4.35 18.57 -4.26
C GLN A 72 -4.02 17.14 -3.81
N PHE A 73 -2.81 16.94 -3.33
CA PHE A 73 -2.37 15.68 -2.74
C PHE A 73 -2.51 15.67 -1.22
N PHE A 74 -2.68 14.46 -0.68
CA PHE A 74 -2.78 14.21 0.75
C PHE A 74 -1.84 13.05 1.14
N ASN A 75 -1.21 13.17 2.30
CA ASN A 75 -0.59 12.05 2.99
C ASN A 75 -1.63 11.33 3.84
N LEU A 76 -1.67 10.01 3.81
CA LEU A 76 -2.42 9.23 4.78
C LEU A 76 -1.59 9.11 6.04
N VAL A 77 -2.10 9.63 7.15
CA VAL A 77 -1.40 9.69 8.43
C VAL A 77 -2.22 9.07 9.57
N ARG A 78 -1.53 8.66 10.63
CA ARG A 78 -2.17 8.34 11.91
C ARG A 78 -2.32 9.61 12.73
N SER A 79 -3.45 9.79 13.41
CA SER A 79 -3.75 10.91 14.27
C SER A 79 -4.23 10.44 15.64
N LEU A 80 -3.91 11.22 16.68
CA LEU A 80 -4.48 11.05 18.02
C LEU A 80 -5.92 11.58 18.12
N THR A 81 -6.28 12.49 17.23
CA THR A 81 -7.62 13.13 17.18
C THR A 81 -8.49 12.54 16.07
N PRO A 82 -9.80 12.38 16.33
CA PRO A 82 -10.74 11.85 15.35
C PRO A 82 -10.99 12.83 14.19
N PRO A 83 -11.63 12.36 13.09
CA PRO A 83 -12.16 13.23 12.04
C PRO A 83 -13.03 14.34 12.60
N GLY A 84 -12.88 15.55 12.04
CA GLY A 84 -13.59 16.75 12.49
C GLY A 84 -12.85 17.57 13.56
N GLU A 85 -11.85 17.03 14.20
CA GLU A 85 -10.97 17.75 15.14
C GLU A 85 -9.66 18.19 14.47
N PRO A 86 -8.91 19.14 15.04
CA PRO A 86 -7.58 19.50 14.57
C PRO A 86 -6.67 18.26 14.49
N LEU A 87 -5.89 18.15 13.41
CA LEU A 87 -5.02 17.01 13.17
C LEU A 87 -3.85 16.99 14.16
N ASP A 88 -3.70 15.88 14.88
CA ASP A 88 -2.56 15.61 15.79
C ASP A 88 -1.82 14.35 15.32
N VAL A 89 -0.79 14.56 14.49
CA VAL A 89 -0.11 13.47 13.78
C VAL A 89 0.76 12.62 14.68
N VAL A 90 0.56 11.32 14.65
CA VAL A 90 1.42 10.33 15.30
C VAL A 90 2.67 10.11 14.44
N ALA A 91 3.78 10.68 14.86
CA ALA A 91 5.08 10.49 14.24
C ALA A 91 5.78 9.24 14.79
N THR A 92 5.95 8.23 13.95
CA THR A 92 6.75 7.05 14.28
C THR A 92 7.77 6.79 13.18
N ARG A 93 8.81 6.02 13.50
CA ARG A 93 9.86 5.70 12.54
C ARG A 93 9.37 4.82 11.39
N ARG A 94 8.48 3.86 11.70
CA ARG A 94 7.90 2.92 10.76
C ARG A 94 6.37 2.95 10.85
N PRO A 95 5.65 2.63 9.80
CA PRO A 95 4.17 2.69 9.80
C PRO A 95 3.55 1.69 10.79
N PHE A 96 4.25 0.59 11.07
CA PHE A 96 3.79 -0.45 11.99
C PHE A 96 4.32 -0.31 13.42
N ASP A 97 5.08 0.74 13.76
CA ASP A 97 5.48 1.03 15.14
C ASP A 97 4.26 1.36 16.00
N HIS A 98 4.37 1.04 17.30
CA HIS A 98 3.31 1.33 18.26
C HIS A 98 2.99 2.83 18.27
N PRO A 99 1.74 3.23 18.09
CA PRO A 99 1.35 4.64 18.01
C PRO A 99 1.36 5.41 19.33
N GLY A 100 1.64 4.74 20.45
CA GLY A 100 1.59 5.33 21.78
C GLY A 100 0.20 5.37 22.42
N THR A 101 -0.80 4.84 21.75
CA THR A 101 -2.20 4.82 22.20
C THR A 101 -2.90 3.55 21.69
N ASP A 102 -3.99 3.16 22.36
CA ASP A 102 -4.79 2.00 21.95
C ASP A 102 -5.66 2.29 20.71
N ARG A 103 -6.00 3.55 20.47
CA ARG A 103 -6.79 3.96 19.30
C ARG A 103 -6.08 5.07 18.54
N VAL A 104 -5.91 4.86 17.24
CA VAL A 104 -5.51 5.89 16.26
C VAL A 104 -6.59 6.08 15.23
N TRP A 105 -6.57 7.26 14.63
CA TRP A 105 -7.45 7.64 13.54
C TRP A 105 -6.62 7.84 12.28
N TYR A 106 -7.12 7.35 11.15
CA TYR A 106 -6.46 7.51 9.86
C TYR A 106 -7.02 8.74 9.16
N ARG A 107 -6.16 9.74 8.96
CA ARG A 107 -6.54 11.07 8.50
C ARG A 107 -5.76 11.48 7.25
N LEU A 108 -6.33 12.38 6.51
CA LEU A 108 -5.72 12.98 5.33
C LEU A 108 -5.04 14.30 5.70
N GLN A 109 -3.73 14.36 5.59
CA GLN A 109 -2.94 15.57 5.77
C GLN A 109 -2.65 16.20 4.39
N PRO A 110 -3.13 17.42 4.09
CA PRO A 110 -2.81 18.09 2.84
C PRO A 110 -1.29 18.25 2.64
N VAL A 111 -0.81 17.91 1.45
CA VAL A 111 0.59 18.13 1.08
C VAL A 111 0.75 19.59 0.68
N THR A 112 1.49 20.36 1.47
CA THR A 112 1.77 21.79 1.27
C THR A 112 3.21 22.05 0.85
N SER A 113 4.08 21.04 0.95
CA SER A 113 5.49 21.14 0.56
C SER A 113 5.68 20.87 -0.93
N THR A 114 6.84 21.25 -1.44
CA THR A 114 7.26 20.90 -2.80
C THR A 114 7.35 19.39 -2.96
N ILE A 115 6.69 18.86 -3.96
CA ILE A 115 6.72 17.43 -4.28
C ILE A 115 8.02 17.10 -4.99
N VAL A 116 8.76 16.15 -4.43
CA VAL A 116 9.98 15.62 -5.04
C VAL A 116 9.62 14.46 -5.96
N SER A 117 9.84 14.62 -7.25
CA SER A 117 9.45 13.63 -8.28
C SER A 117 9.93 12.20 -8.00
N LYS A 118 11.10 12.03 -7.39
CA LYS A 118 11.68 10.71 -7.09
C LYS A 118 10.94 9.93 -6.01
N THR A 119 10.22 10.62 -5.13
CA THR A 119 9.48 10.01 -4.01
C THR A 119 7.97 10.18 -4.17
N HIS A 120 7.53 10.77 -5.28
CA HIS A 120 6.13 11.01 -5.54
C HIS A 120 5.45 9.75 -6.07
N GLN A 121 4.56 9.18 -5.26
CA GLN A 121 3.70 8.05 -5.61
C GLN A 121 2.24 8.52 -5.65
N PRO A 122 1.77 9.10 -6.75
CA PRO A 122 0.38 9.50 -6.84
C PRO A 122 -0.53 8.26 -6.80
N TYR A 123 -1.59 8.34 -6.01
CA TYR A 123 -2.56 7.27 -5.88
C TYR A 123 -3.96 7.89 -5.97
N ALA A 124 -4.65 7.61 -7.06
CA ALA A 124 -6.00 8.11 -7.32
C ALA A 124 -7.03 7.38 -6.45
N ILE A 125 -7.90 8.15 -5.81
CA ILE A 125 -9.08 7.65 -5.12
C ILE A 125 -10.28 8.11 -5.94
N ASN A 126 -11.08 7.15 -6.40
CA ASN A 126 -12.33 7.37 -7.12
C ASN A 126 -13.42 6.44 -6.59
N ASP A 127 -14.63 6.58 -7.09
CA ASP A 127 -15.76 5.80 -6.60
C ASP A 127 -15.66 4.31 -6.97
N ASP A 128 -15.05 3.96 -8.11
CA ASP A 128 -14.82 2.57 -8.51
C ASP A 128 -13.84 1.87 -7.58
N LEU A 129 -12.75 2.54 -7.21
CA LEU A 129 -11.80 2.03 -6.24
C LEU A 129 -12.46 1.86 -4.87
N MET A 130 -13.25 2.84 -4.44
CA MET A 130 -13.99 2.77 -3.18
C MET A 130 -15.00 1.62 -3.16
N ALA A 131 -15.67 1.33 -4.28
CA ALA A 131 -16.55 0.18 -4.40
C ALA A 131 -15.77 -1.15 -4.27
N LYS A 132 -14.61 -1.26 -4.94
CA LYS A 132 -13.70 -2.42 -4.78
C LYS A 132 -13.25 -2.58 -3.33
N TRP A 133 -12.79 -1.51 -2.69
CA TRP A 133 -12.36 -1.58 -1.29
C TRP A 133 -13.51 -1.93 -0.34
N ASN A 134 -14.72 -1.43 -0.60
CA ASN A 134 -15.89 -1.82 0.17
C ASN A 134 -16.15 -3.32 0.08
N ALA A 135 -16.13 -3.88 -1.14
CA ALA A 135 -16.29 -5.32 -1.35
C ALA A 135 -15.19 -6.14 -0.63
N TRP A 136 -13.93 -5.69 -0.68
CA TRP A 136 -12.81 -6.44 -0.10
C TRP A 136 -12.69 -6.32 1.41
N PHE A 137 -12.98 -5.17 2.00
CA PHE A 137 -12.72 -4.89 3.41
C PHE A 137 -13.98 -4.85 4.28
N VAL A 138 -15.11 -4.46 3.72
CA VAL A 138 -16.37 -4.33 4.48
C VAL A 138 -17.27 -5.53 4.27
N GLU A 139 -17.54 -5.90 3.01
CA GLU A 139 -18.46 -6.97 2.65
C GLU A 139 -17.85 -8.37 2.79
N ALA A 140 -16.53 -8.50 2.55
CA ALA A 140 -15.85 -9.79 2.71
C ALA A 140 -16.09 -10.39 4.10
N GLU A 141 -16.42 -11.68 4.14
CA GLU A 141 -16.70 -12.39 5.38
C GLU A 141 -15.42 -12.77 6.12
N PHE A 142 -15.13 -12.08 7.19
CA PHE A 142 -14.10 -12.45 8.18
C PHE A 142 -14.37 -11.75 9.51
N ASP A 143 -13.94 -12.40 10.58
CA ASP A 143 -14.05 -11.88 11.94
C ASP A 143 -12.68 -11.52 12.51
N VAL A 144 -12.66 -10.44 13.31
CA VAL A 144 -11.48 -9.94 14.01
C VAL A 144 -11.83 -9.79 15.47
N PRO A 145 -11.72 -10.88 16.25
CA PRO A 145 -12.07 -10.86 17.67
C PRO A 145 -11.18 -9.90 18.47
N GLU A 146 -9.91 -9.80 18.08
CA GLU A 146 -8.92 -8.95 18.73
C GLU A 146 -7.98 -8.34 17.68
N LEU A 147 -7.58 -7.09 17.89
CA LEU A 147 -6.61 -6.42 17.03
C LEU A 147 -5.20 -6.99 17.24
N PRO A 148 -4.42 -7.20 16.18
CA PRO A 148 -3.05 -7.68 16.31
C PRO A 148 -2.16 -6.67 17.03
N SER A 149 -1.31 -7.19 17.89
CA SER A 149 -0.36 -6.42 18.67
C SER A 149 0.58 -5.58 17.79
N TYR A 150 1.03 -4.46 18.35
CA TYR A 150 2.11 -3.65 17.79
C TYR A 150 3.51 -4.09 18.28
N LYS A 151 3.62 -5.22 18.99
CA LYS A 151 4.93 -5.76 19.33
C LYS A 151 5.72 -6.09 18.07
N PRO A 152 7.04 -5.84 18.01
CA PRO A 152 7.85 -6.00 16.79
C PRO A 152 7.75 -7.39 16.16
N GLU A 153 7.67 -8.45 16.94
CA GLU A 153 7.55 -9.83 16.45
C GLU A 153 6.23 -10.13 15.73
N VAL A 154 5.20 -9.31 15.97
CA VAL A 154 3.91 -9.39 15.26
C VAL A 154 3.84 -8.33 14.17
N ALA A 155 4.05 -7.07 14.54
CA ALA A 155 3.81 -5.94 13.68
C ALA A 155 4.78 -5.86 12.48
N ALA A 156 6.05 -6.30 12.67
CA ALA A 156 7.05 -6.29 11.61
C ALA A 156 6.85 -7.41 10.56
N ASN A 157 5.96 -8.37 10.81
CA ASN A 157 5.64 -9.42 9.87
C ASN A 157 4.19 -9.29 9.37
N PRO A 158 3.95 -8.73 8.17
CA PRO A 158 2.60 -8.52 7.66
C PRO A 158 1.81 -9.83 7.48
N LEU A 159 2.48 -10.96 7.27
CA LEU A 159 1.83 -12.28 7.20
C LEU A 159 1.33 -12.76 8.56
N THR A 160 1.88 -12.21 9.65
CA THR A 160 1.42 -12.46 11.02
C THR A 160 0.40 -11.40 11.44
N ALA A 161 0.71 -10.11 11.26
CA ALA A 161 -0.16 -9.01 11.66
C ALA A 161 -1.53 -9.05 11.00
N PHE A 162 -1.61 -9.47 9.74
CA PHE A 162 -2.84 -9.49 8.95
C PHE A 162 -3.36 -10.90 8.66
N THR A 163 -3.00 -11.88 9.48
CA THR A 163 -3.38 -13.29 9.26
C THR A 163 -4.91 -13.52 9.30
N LEU A 164 -5.64 -12.71 10.08
CA LEU A 164 -7.10 -12.79 10.18
C LEU A 164 -7.83 -12.26 8.93
N MET A 165 -7.15 -11.46 8.12
CA MET A 165 -7.72 -10.93 6.88
C MET A 165 -7.63 -11.99 5.78
N PRO A 166 -8.71 -12.22 5.00
CA PRO A 166 -8.69 -13.18 3.91
C PRO A 166 -7.54 -12.95 2.92
N VAL A 167 -6.92 -14.02 2.46
CA VAL A 167 -5.83 -13.93 1.48
C VAL A 167 -6.31 -13.25 0.20
N ASN A 168 -7.53 -13.56 -0.25
CA ASN A 168 -8.12 -12.93 -1.43
C ASN A 168 -8.22 -11.40 -1.28
N THR A 169 -8.72 -10.90 -0.14
CA THR A 169 -8.76 -9.46 0.17
C THR A 169 -7.37 -8.82 0.07
N ARG A 170 -6.39 -9.42 0.75
CA ARG A 170 -5.01 -8.91 0.76
C ARG A 170 -4.39 -8.93 -0.63
N TYR A 171 -4.60 -10.01 -1.36
CA TYR A 171 -4.01 -10.19 -2.69
C TYR A 171 -4.61 -9.22 -3.72
N ARG A 172 -5.93 -9.05 -3.75
CA ARG A 172 -6.59 -8.08 -4.64
C ARG A 172 -6.12 -6.65 -4.38
N PHE A 173 -6.02 -6.25 -3.13
CA PHE A 173 -5.49 -4.94 -2.77
C PHE A 173 -4.04 -4.77 -3.20
N MET A 174 -3.19 -5.80 -3.02
CA MET A 174 -1.79 -5.76 -3.43
C MET A 174 -1.62 -5.71 -4.94
N LEU A 175 -2.47 -6.42 -5.69
CA LEU A 175 -2.47 -6.36 -7.17
C LEU A 175 -2.80 -4.97 -7.68
N GLU A 176 -3.87 -4.37 -7.15
CA GLU A 176 -4.29 -3.02 -7.51
C GLU A 176 -3.18 -2.01 -7.22
N ARG A 177 -2.55 -2.12 -6.03
CA ARG A 177 -1.42 -1.29 -5.67
C ARG A 177 -0.19 -1.56 -6.55
N ALA A 178 0.15 -2.81 -6.86
CA ALA A 178 1.27 -3.15 -7.73
C ALA A 178 1.09 -2.57 -9.12
N GLN A 179 -0.11 -2.65 -9.68
CA GLN A 179 -0.46 -2.04 -10.97
C GLN A 179 -0.24 -0.51 -10.92
N ASN A 180 -0.77 0.16 -9.89
CA ASN A 180 -0.58 1.59 -9.71
C ASN A 180 0.92 1.95 -9.59
N THR A 181 1.68 1.22 -8.78
CA THR A 181 3.12 1.45 -8.60
C THR A 181 3.89 1.24 -9.91
N ILE A 182 3.62 0.18 -10.66
CA ILE A 182 4.25 -0.07 -11.95
C ILE A 182 3.94 1.06 -12.93
N MET A 183 2.69 1.45 -13.04
CA MET A 183 2.28 2.53 -13.94
C MET A 183 2.85 3.88 -13.52
N GLY A 184 2.87 4.19 -12.22
CA GLY A 184 3.39 5.46 -11.70
C GLY A 184 4.91 5.56 -11.74
N TYR A 185 5.62 4.49 -11.42
CA TYR A 185 7.09 4.52 -11.31
C TYR A 185 7.80 4.12 -12.59
N ILE A 186 7.39 3.05 -13.24
CA ILE A 186 8.08 2.53 -14.43
C ILE A 186 7.72 3.35 -15.66
N LYS A 187 6.46 3.74 -15.80
CA LYS A 187 5.97 4.56 -16.92
C LYS A 187 5.90 6.06 -16.62
N GLY A 188 6.16 6.45 -15.38
CA GLY A 188 6.08 7.84 -14.96
C GLY A 188 7.35 8.65 -15.24
N PRO A 189 7.33 9.96 -14.92
CA PRO A 189 8.44 10.87 -15.20
C PRO A 189 9.69 10.59 -14.37
N VAL A 190 9.62 9.75 -13.35
CA VAL A 190 10.71 9.49 -12.40
C VAL A 190 11.77 8.57 -12.98
N CYS A 191 11.38 7.51 -13.64
CA CYS A 191 12.27 6.71 -14.45
C CYS A 191 12.20 7.25 -15.88
N ARG A 192 13.11 8.09 -16.26
CA ARG A 192 13.32 8.42 -17.68
C ARG A 192 13.80 7.22 -18.48
N GLY A 193 13.27 6.07 -18.13
CA GLY A 193 13.56 4.82 -18.74
C GLY A 193 12.66 4.54 -19.92
N GLN A 194 12.47 5.52 -20.84
CA GLN A 194 11.94 5.17 -22.14
C GLN A 194 12.74 4.00 -22.73
N VAL A 195 14.06 4.03 -22.51
CA VAL A 195 14.96 2.92 -22.87
C VAL A 195 14.70 1.68 -22.03
N ALA A 196 14.49 1.83 -20.70
CA ALA A 196 14.14 0.72 -19.83
C ALA A 196 12.76 0.14 -20.16
N LEU A 197 11.78 0.99 -20.50
CA LEU A 197 10.45 0.57 -20.95
C LEU A 197 10.51 -0.20 -22.26
N ASN A 198 11.31 0.25 -23.21
CA ASN A 198 11.50 -0.45 -24.48
C ASN A 198 12.14 -1.82 -24.26
N VAL A 199 13.13 -1.91 -23.35
CA VAL A 199 13.74 -3.20 -22.99
C VAL A 199 12.76 -4.10 -22.24
N ILE A 200 11.92 -3.56 -21.37
CA ILE A 200 10.89 -4.30 -20.65
C ILE A 200 9.81 -4.77 -21.64
N ASN A 201 9.30 -3.91 -22.50
CA ASN A 201 8.27 -4.26 -23.47
C ASN A 201 8.73 -5.34 -24.46
N ASP A 202 9.99 -5.32 -24.87
CA ASP A 202 10.51 -6.25 -25.86
C ASP A 202 11.03 -7.57 -25.27
N ARG A 203 11.35 -7.61 -23.98
CA ARG A 203 12.10 -8.74 -23.41
C ARG A 203 11.63 -9.18 -22.02
N PHE A 204 10.72 -8.45 -21.37
CA PHE A 204 10.25 -8.74 -20.03
C PHE A 204 8.73 -8.72 -19.96
N TRP A 205 8.16 -9.86 -19.59
CA TRP A 205 6.73 -9.99 -19.34
C TRP A 205 6.53 -10.32 -17.87
N VAL A 206 5.82 -9.47 -17.14
CA VAL A 206 5.41 -9.73 -15.76
C VAL A 206 3.93 -10.03 -15.76
N PHE A 207 3.57 -11.21 -15.30
CA PHE A 207 2.18 -11.64 -15.16
C PHE A 207 1.87 -11.85 -13.70
N PHE A 208 0.69 -11.43 -13.29
CA PHE A 208 0.12 -11.77 -11.99
C PHE A 208 -0.89 -12.89 -12.16
N VAL A 209 -0.94 -13.79 -11.18
CA VAL A 209 -1.92 -14.87 -11.18
C VAL A 209 -3.28 -14.30 -10.81
N ASP A 210 -4.33 -14.75 -11.48
CA ASP A 210 -5.71 -14.37 -11.16
C ASP A 210 -6.04 -14.70 -9.69
N PRO A 211 -6.67 -13.79 -8.93
CA PRO A 211 -7.00 -14.00 -7.53
C PRO A 211 -7.83 -15.26 -7.24
N GLU A 212 -8.72 -15.63 -8.14
CA GLU A 212 -9.55 -16.82 -8.00
C GLU A 212 -8.68 -18.10 -8.07
N VAL A 213 -7.63 -18.08 -8.87
CA VAL A 213 -6.65 -19.18 -8.98
C VAL A 213 -5.65 -19.15 -7.83
N ALA A 214 -5.20 -17.95 -7.44
CA ALA A 214 -4.16 -17.75 -6.42
C ALA A 214 -4.63 -18.06 -5.00
N THR A 215 -5.93 -18.07 -4.73
CA THR A 215 -6.50 -18.26 -3.39
C THR A 215 -6.92 -19.70 -3.09
N SER A 216 -6.37 -20.68 -3.81
CA SER A 216 -6.61 -22.09 -3.51
C SER A 216 -6.19 -22.46 -2.08
N GLU A 217 -6.93 -23.36 -1.42
CA GLU A 217 -6.64 -23.80 -0.05
C GLU A 217 -5.22 -24.38 0.09
N LYS A 218 -4.76 -25.10 -0.94
CA LYS A 218 -3.40 -25.67 -0.99
C LYS A 218 -2.34 -24.58 -0.94
N LEU A 219 -2.51 -23.51 -1.73
CA LEU A 219 -1.58 -22.39 -1.79
C LEU A 219 -1.61 -21.57 -0.49
N ASN A 220 -2.80 -21.36 0.08
CA ASN A 220 -2.96 -20.67 1.35
C ASN A 220 -2.25 -21.41 2.49
N ARG A 221 -2.37 -22.73 2.56
CA ARG A 221 -1.63 -23.55 3.54
C ARG A 221 -0.12 -23.47 3.34
N PHE A 222 0.34 -23.48 2.09
CA PHE A 222 1.76 -23.30 1.79
C PHE A 222 2.27 -21.96 2.32
N TYR A 223 1.64 -20.84 1.99
CA TYR A 223 2.06 -19.53 2.49
C TYR A 223 1.98 -19.40 4.00
N ALA A 224 0.95 -19.95 4.62
CA ALA A 224 0.83 -19.98 6.07
C ALA A 224 2.00 -20.74 6.73
N SER A 225 2.49 -21.83 6.12
CA SER A 225 3.66 -22.57 6.60
C SER A 225 4.99 -21.82 6.38
N GLN A 226 5.04 -20.89 5.45
CA GLN A 226 6.27 -20.17 5.10
C GLN A 226 6.35 -18.74 5.67
N LYS A 227 5.41 -18.31 6.50
CA LYS A 227 5.35 -16.94 7.01
C LYS A 227 6.64 -16.48 7.70
N GLU A 228 7.30 -17.37 8.44
CA GLU A 228 8.57 -17.06 9.11
C GLU A 228 9.74 -16.94 8.12
N ASN A 229 9.74 -17.74 7.05
CA ASN A 229 10.75 -17.68 6.00
C ASN A 229 10.58 -16.45 5.08
N LEU A 230 9.39 -15.87 5.03
CA LEU A 230 9.08 -14.63 4.29
C LEU A 230 9.29 -13.36 5.13
N HIS A 231 9.61 -13.50 6.41
CA HIS A 231 9.86 -12.40 7.31
C HIS A 231 11.24 -11.76 7.05
N LEU A 232 11.31 -10.43 7.16
CA LEU A 232 12.55 -9.68 7.07
C LEU A 232 13.13 -9.42 8.47
N PRO A 233 14.19 -10.12 8.90
CA PRO A 233 14.73 -9.96 10.27
C PRO A 233 15.14 -8.52 10.62
N ALA A 234 15.59 -7.73 9.63
CA ALA A 234 15.96 -6.33 9.84
C ALA A 234 14.79 -5.41 10.24
N GLU A 235 13.54 -5.82 9.99
CA GLU A 235 12.38 -5.03 10.34
C GLU A 235 12.14 -4.95 11.85
N GLN A 236 12.48 -6.00 12.60
CA GLN A 236 12.32 -6.02 14.06
C GLN A 236 13.27 -5.02 14.74
N ASP A 237 14.55 -5.04 14.38
CA ASP A 237 15.59 -4.29 15.08
C ASP A 237 16.00 -3.00 14.38
N SER A 238 15.57 -2.80 13.14
CA SER A 238 15.97 -1.66 12.28
C SER A 238 17.48 -1.49 12.12
N THR A 239 18.24 -2.56 12.32
CA THR A 239 19.69 -2.58 12.17
C THR A 239 20.06 -3.48 11.01
N ALA A 240 20.71 -2.90 10.00
CA ALA A 240 21.27 -3.64 8.87
C ALA A 240 22.63 -4.27 9.26
N LEU A 241 22.67 -5.02 10.36
CA LEU A 241 23.87 -5.74 10.78
C LEU A 241 24.07 -7.00 9.96
N ALA A 242 25.32 -7.42 9.80
CA ALA A 242 25.67 -8.64 9.06
C ALA A 242 24.88 -9.88 9.52
N VAL A 243 24.58 -9.99 10.81
CA VAL A 243 23.78 -11.08 11.39
C VAL A 243 22.35 -11.10 10.81
N SER A 244 21.74 -9.95 10.58
CA SER A 244 20.39 -9.86 9.98
C SER A 244 20.41 -10.35 8.53
N TRP A 245 21.46 -10.08 7.80
CA TRP A 245 21.66 -10.58 6.43
C TRP A 245 21.86 -12.09 6.35
N VAL A 246 22.61 -12.68 7.30
CA VAL A 246 22.78 -14.14 7.37
C VAL A 246 21.43 -14.81 7.63
N LYS A 247 20.67 -14.35 8.62
CA LYS A 247 19.33 -14.86 8.90
C LYS A 247 18.39 -14.72 7.70
N TYR A 248 18.43 -13.55 7.03
CA TYR A 248 17.65 -13.36 5.81
C TYR A 248 18.02 -14.36 4.72
N ALA A 249 19.32 -14.61 4.50
CA ALA A 249 19.77 -15.55 3.48
C ALA A 249 19.33 -17.01 3.81
N GLU A 250 19.34 -17.38 5.08
CA GLU A 250 18.83 -18.69 5.56
C GLU A 250 17.32 -18.80 5.27
N HIS A 251 16.52 -17.86 5.73
CA HIS A 251 15.07 -17.83 5.48
C HIS A 251 14.74 -17.83 3.98
N GLN A 252 15.45 -17.03 3.20
CA GLN A 252 15.30 -17.01 1.74
C GLN A 252 15.61 -18.37 1.12
N GLY A 253 16.70 -19.02 1.55
CA GLY A 253 17.09 -20.35 1.08
C GLY A 253 16.03 -21.41 1.42
N ASP A 254 15.49 -21.37 2.64
CA ASP A 254 14.44 -22.28 3.08
C ASP A 254 13.14 -22.08 2.30
N TYR A 255 12.74 -20.82 2.12
CA TYR A 255 11.57 -20.49 1.29
C TYR A 255 11.73 -20.97 -0.16
N LEU A 256 12.88 -20.74 -0.79
CA LEU A 256 13.10 -21.13 -2.18
C LEU A 256 13.07 -22.66 -2.34
N ARG A 257 13.62 -23.41 -1.40
CA ARG A 257 13.53 -24.90 -1.40
C ARG A 257 12.07 -25.34 -1.28
N ALA A 258 11.38 -24.86 -0.24
CA ALA A 258 9.98 -25.20 -0.01
C ALA A 258 9.08 -24.83 -1.21
N ARG A 259 9.31 -23.66 -1.82
CA ARG A 259 8.60 -23.22 -3.02
C ARG A 259 8.86 -24.14 -4.20
N THR A 260 10.12 -24.53 -4.42
CA THR A 260 10.49 -25.45 -5.51
C THR A 260 9.80 -26.79 -5.35
N ASP A 261 9.79 -27.34 -4.15
CA ASP A 261 9.12 -28.61 -3.85
C ASP A 261 7.61 -28.51 -4.05
N PHE A 262 7.00 -27.44 -3.53
CA PHE A 262 5.57 -27.16 -3.72
C PHE A 262 5.18 -27.05 -5.20
N MET A 263 5.96 -26.33 -6.01
CA MET A 263 5.73 -26.16 -7.44
C MET A 263 5.90 -27.49 -8.18
N ASN A 264 6.96 -28.24 -7.88
CA ASN A 264 7.18 -29.56 -8.47
C ASN A 264 6.02 -30.52 -8.19
N ASP A 265 5.54 -30.55 -6.95
CA ASP A 265 4.39 -31.40 -6.58
C ASP A 265 3.10 -30.95 -7.28
N THR A 266 2.88 -29.65 -7.38
CA THR A 266 1.71 -29.10 -8.03
C THR A 266 1.70 -29.43 -9.52
N PHE A 267 2.83 -29.27 -10.21
CA PHE A 267 2.92 -29.56 -11.65
C PHE A 267 2.95 -31.06 -11.97
N ARG A 268 3.55 -31.88 -11.12
CA ARG A 268 3.51 -33.36 -11.28
C ARG A 268 2.08 -33.90 -11.21
N GLN A 269 1.19 -33.24 -10.48
CA GLN A 269 -0.22 -33.62 -10.36
C GLN A 269 -1.08 -33.16 -11.54
N GLY A 270 -0.48 -32.65 -12.63
CA GLY A 270 -1.17 -32.25 -13.85
C GLY A 270 -1.93 -30.92 -13.77
N GLN A 271 -1.70 -30.13 -12.74
CA GLN A 271 -2.20 -28.76 -12.70
C GLN A 271 -1.31 -27.88 -13.59
N HIS A 272 -1.87 -27.39 -14.67
CA HIS A 272 -1.18 -26.48 -15.58
C HIS A 272 -1.74 -25.07 -15.41
N LEU A 273 -0.84 -24.08 -15.33
CA LEU A 273 -1.22 -22.69 -15.52
C LEU A 273 -1.61 -22.50 -16.99
N SER A 274 -2.74 -21.88 -17.23
CA SER A 274 -3.21 -21.51 -18.56
C SER A 274 -3.32 -19.99 -18.69
N LEU A 275 -3.57 -19.49 -19.87
CA LEU A 275 -3.82 -18.07 -20.07
C LEU A 275 -4.99 -17.55 -19.20
N LYS A 276 -5.96 -18.41 -18.89
CA LYS A 276 -7.05 -18.10 -17.93
C LYS A 276 -6.60 -17.90 -16.49
N SER A 277 -5.36 -18.27 -16.18
CA SER A 277 -4.77 -18.07 -14.84
C SER A 277 -4.05 -16.74 -14.71
N ILE A 278 -4.01 -15.93 -15.77
CA ILE A 278 -3.38 -14.62 -15.77
C ILE A 278 -4.44 -13.58 -15.40
N TRP A 279 -4.10 -12.74 -14.42
CA TRP A 279 -4.95 -11.61 -14.05
C TRP A 279 -4.93 -10.54 -15.16
N ASP A 280 -6.10 -10.16 -15.64
CA ASP A 280 -6.31 -9.19 -16.73
C ASP A 280 -6.39 -7.72 -16.27
N GLY A 281 -6.36 -7.49 -14.96
CA GLY A 281 -6.35 -6.14 -14.38
C GLY A 281 -7.74 -5.63 -13.96
N ASP A 282 -8.83 -6.16 -14.49
CA ASP A 282 -10.19 -5.71 -14.16
C ASP A 282 -11.03 -6.79 -13.43
N GLY A 283 -10.55 -8.02 -13.40
CA GLY A 283 -11.26 -9.15 -12.79
C GLY A 283 -12.42 -9.67 -13.65
N ASN A 284 -12.49 -9.29 -14.90
CA ASN A 284 -13.47 -9.75 -15.85
C ASN A 284 -12.84 -10.71 -16.87
N ASN A 285 -12.93 -12.00 -16.64
CA ASN A 285 -12.34 -13.05 -17.48
C ASN A 285 -12.96 -13.15 -18.90
N THR A 286 -13.75 -12.17 -19.34
CA THR A 286 -14.42 -12.20 -20.63
C THR A 286 -13.59 -11.59 -21.78
N ASN A 287 -12.44 -10.99 -21.47
CA ASN A 287 -11.60 -10.26 -22.42
C ASN A 287 -10.37 -11.06 -22.91
N ALA A 288 -10.29 -12.36 -22.61
CA ALA A 288 -9.19 -13.23 -23.05
C ALA A 288 -9.46 -13.87 -24.40
#